data_cc6fa526aa0b2f076737dcc9ce8f13c4
#
_entry.id   cc6fa526aa0b2f076737dcc9ce8f13c4
#
_cell.length_a   1.000
_cell.length_b   1.000
_cell.length_c   1.000
_cell.angle_alpha   90.00
_cell.angle_beta   90.00
_cell.angle_gamma   90.00
#
_symmetry.space_group_name_H-M   'P 1'
#
loop_
_entity.id
_entity.type
_entity.pdbx_description
1 polymer ?
#
loop_
_entity_poly.entity_id
_entity_poly.type
_entity_poly.pdbx_seq_one_letter_code
_entity_poly.pdbx_strand_id
1 'polypeptide(L)'
;MSNSIIIIPSRLAATRLPQKPLIKINNKTLIMHVYEKAIQSQIGEVYVATCDEEIASEVSNNGGKFIMTDINHTNGTDRVFEASQKLNLKDIDFIMNIQGDEPMINPLDIKNLNKLSKEKSLNISTLAYNIEKNEDYDNENIVKVITKNKISDNSISEALNFHRVIKEDSYDNIYQHFGIYLFKYSALKKFVNLKKSKNEIKERLEQLRAIDNNMKIDVLLANYFSSGIDTKKDLEEYINLLNK
;
A
#
# COMPACT_ATOMS: atom_id res chain seq x y z
N MET A 1 10.12 -22.81 3.05
CA MET A 1 10.02 -21.40 3.57
C MET A 1 8.91 -20.72 2.77
N SER A 2 8.06 -19.93 3.42
CA SER A 2 7.00 -19.19 2.71
C SER A 2 7.62 -18.07 1.85
N ASN A 3 7.25 -18.00 0.58
CA ASN A 3 7.79 -17.04 -0.37
C ASN A 3 6.87 -15.82 -0.49
N SER A 4 7.46 -14.63 -0.57
CA SER A 4 6.75 -13.37 -0.82
C SER A 4 7.20 -12.74 -2.12
N ILE A 5 6.28 -12.02 -2.76
CA ILE A 5 6.59 -11.10 -3.86
C ILE A 5 5.99 -9.73 -3.55
N ILE A 6 6.53 -8.69 -4.20
CA ILE A 6 5.98 -7.34 -4.16
C ILE A 6 5.38 -7.02 -5.52
N ILE A 7 4.16 -6.53 -5.54
CA ILE A 7 3.49 -6.02 -6.73
C ILE A 7 3.07 -4.57 -6.47
N ILE A 8 3.50 -3.68 -7.34
CA ILE A 8 3.24 -2.24 -7.27
C ILE A 8 2.23 -1.90 -8.37
N PRO A 9 0.92 -1.73 -8.04
CA PRO A 9 -0.07 -1.30 -9.03
C PRO A 9 0.18 0.15 -9.42
N SER A 10 0.14 0.44 -10.73
CA SER A 10 0.35 1.78 -11.25
C SER A 10 -0.46 2.03 -12.52
N ARG A 11 -0.94 3.26 -12.71
CA ARG A 11 -1.63 3.71 -13.93
C ARG A 11 -1.44 5.20 -14.15
N LEU A 12 -1.51 5.63 -15.41
CA LEU A 12 -1.39 7.06 -15.78
C LEU A 12 -2.63 7.89 -15.43
N ALA A 13 -3.80 7.26 -15.35
CA ALA A 13 -5.07 7.93 -15.11
C ALA A 13 -5.19 8.47 -13.66
N ALA A 14 -4.41 9.51 -13.35
CA ALA A 14 -4.48 10.28 -12.11
C ALA A 14 -5.08 11.66 -12.39
N THR A 15 -6.17 12.01 -11.70
CA THR A 15 -6.89 13.28 -11.93
C THR A 15 -6.23 14.48 -11.24
N ARG A 16 -5.72 14.29 -10.02
CA ARG A 16 -5.10 15.36 -9.20
C ARG A 16 -3.67 15.71 -9.64
N LEU A 17 -2.93 14.74 -10.14
CA LEU A 17 -1.57 14.91 -10.60
C LEU A 17 -1.39 14.08 -11.89
N PRO A 18 -1.64 14.67 -13.09
CA PRO A 18 -1.56 13.95 -14.36
C PRO A 18 -0.21 13.26 -14.56
N GLN A 19 -0.21 12.06 -15.13
CA GLN A 19 0.98 11.23 -15.35
C GLN A 19 1.84 11.01 -14.10
N LYS A 20 1.24 11.06 -12.92
CA LYS A 20 1.91 10.97 -11.61
C LYS A 20 3.06 9.94 -11.56
N PRO A 21 2.90 8.68 -12.01
CA PRO A 21 3.97 7.68 -11.93
C PRO A 21 5.24 8.05 -12.70
N LEU A 22 5.12 8.84 -13.76
CA LEU A 22 6.22 9.23 -14.65
C LEU A 22 6.83 10.61 -14.34
N ILE A 23 6.33 11.29 -13.30
CA ILE A 23 6.93 12.56 -12.85
C ILE A 23 8.37 12.29 -12.39
N LYS A 24 9.30 13.03 -12.95
CA LYS A 24 10.72 12.94 -12.60
C LYS A 24 11.04 13.76 -11.35
N ILE A 25 11.70 13.12 -10.41
CA ILE A 25 12.19 13.69 -9.16
C ILE A 25 13.68 13.30 -9.08
N ASN A 26 14.58 14.29 -9.11
CA ASN A 26 16.04 14.05 -9.15
C ASN A 26 16.44 13.01 -10.21
N ASN A 27 16.01 13.23 -11.47
CA ASN A 27 16.27 12.39 -12.65
C ASN A 27 15.66 10.99 -12.64
N LYS A 28 14.85 10.63 -11.66
CA LYS A 28 14.18 9.33 -11.55
C LYS A 28 12.67 9.53 -11.46
N THR A 29 11.88 8.70 -12.14
CA THR A 29 10.42 8.78 -12.07
C THR A 29 9.88 8.32 -10.70
N LEU A 30 8.71 8.83 -10.31
CA LEU A 30 8.08 8.49 -9.03
C LEU A 30 7.93 6.96 -8.87
N ILE A 31 7.49 6.27 -9.92
CA ILE A 31 7.33 4.80 -9.88
C ILE A 31 8.67 4.09 -9.61
N MET A 32 9.79 4.61 -10.13
CA MET A 32 11.10 4.02 -9.91
C MET A 32 11.64 4.32 -8.50
N HIS A 33 11.25 5.44 -7.87
CA HIS A 33 11.54 5.65 -6.44
C HIS A 33 10.87 4.58 -5.58
N VAL A 34 9.58 4.29 -5.83
CA VAL A 34 8.85 3.23 -5.10
C VAL A 34 9.45 1.85 -5.38
N TYR A 35 9.73 1.55 -6.65
CA TYR A 35 10.31 0.28 -7.08
C TYR A 35 11.63 -0.02 -6.37
N GLU A 36 12.52 0.95 -6.27
CA GLU A 36 13.81 0.79 -5.57
C GLU A 36 13.65 0.58 -4.07
N LYS A 37 12.72 1.28 -3.41
CA LYS A 37 12.40 1.02 -1.99
C LYS A 37 11.93 -0.42 -1.79
N ALA A 38 11.09 -0.91 -2.70
CA ALA A 38 10.63 -2.28 -2.68
C ALA A 38 11.79 -3.29 -2.86
N ILE A 39 12.69 -3.07 -3.82
CA ILE A 39 13.91 -3.89 -4.02
C ILE A 39 14.80 -3.89 -2.77
N GLN A 40 15.02 -2.73 -2.16
CA GLN A 40 15.86 -2.59 -0.96
C GLN A 40 15.32 -3.38 0.25
N SER A 41 14.04 -3.70 0.30
CA SER A 41 13.46 -4.53 1.37
C SER A 41 13.94 -5.98 1.36
N GLN A 42 14.37 -6.49 0.19
CA GLN A 42 14.90 -7.85 0.00
C GLN A 42 13.95 -8.98 0.45
N ILE A 43 12.63 -8.77 0.39
CA ILE A 43 11.65 -9.80 0.79
C ILE A 43 11.27 -10.76 -0.33
N GLY A 44 11.57 -10.41 -1.58
CA GLY A 44 11.25 -11.21 -2.76
C GLY A 44 11.37 -10.42 -4.05
N GLU A 45 10.90 -10.99 -5.15
CA GLU A 45 10.86 -10.30 -6.44
C GLU A 45 9.85 -9.16 -6.44
N VAL A 46 10.15 -8.11 -7.21
CA VAL A 46 9.34 -6.89 -7.33
C VAL A 46 8.85 -6.74 -8.76
N TYR A 47 7.56 -6.46 -8.91
CA TYR A 47 6.92 -6.23 -10.21
C TYR A 47 6.06 -4.98 -10.16
N VAL A 48 6.05 -4.20 -11.24
CA VAL A 48 5.06 -3.16 -11.47
C VAL A 48 3.91 -3.75 -12.28
N ALA A 49 2.69 -3.64 -11.77
CA ALA A 49 1.48 -4.05 -12.50
C ALA A 49 0.82 -2.82 -13.12
N THR A 50 0.76 -2.77 -14.45
CA THR A 50 0.24 -1.60 -15.19
C THR A 50 -0.53 -2.00 -16.43
N CYS A 51 -1.40 -1.11 -16.91
CA CYS A 51 -2.05 -1.20 -18.23
C CYS A 51 -1.44 -0.21 -19.24
N ASP A 52 -0.47 0.61 -18.81
CA ASP A 52 0.08 1.71 -19.61
C ASP A 52 1.49 1.33 -20.12
N GLU A 53 1.66 1.33 -21.45
CA GLU A 53 2.92 0.97 -22.12
C GLU A 53 4.07 1.91 -21.73
N GLU A 54 3.76 3.18 -21.45
CA GLU A 54 4.74 4.17 -21.01
C GLU A 54 5.33 3.83 -19.63
N ILE A 55 4.50 3.37 -18.70
CA ILE A 55 4.98 2.90 -17.39
C ILE A 55 5.80 1.63 -17.55
N ALA A 56 5.32 0.68 -18.37
CA ALA A 56 6.02 -0.57 -18.64
C ALA A 56 7.41 -0.32 -19.24
N SER A 57 7.47 0.57 -20.23
CA SER A 57 8.74 0.98 -20.88
C SER A 57 9.69 1.66 -19.91
N GLU A 58 9.18 2.59 -19.06
CA GLU A 58 10.00 3.27 -18.05
C GLU A 58 10.61 2.26 -17.07
N VAL A 59 9.81 1.33 -16.56
CA VAL A 59 10.27 0.30 -15.62
C VAL A 59 11.31 -0.60 -16.28
N SER A 60 11.04 -1.09 -17.51
CA SER A 60 11.95 -1.97 -18.25
C SER A 60 13.27 -1.29 -18.59
N ASN A 61 13.24 -0.05 -19.05
CA ASN A 61 14.44 0.72 -19.40
C ASN A 61 15.35 0.97 -18.19
N ASN A 62 14.79 0.94 -16.98
CA ASN A 62 15.54 1.05 -15.72
C ASN A 62 15.83 -0.34 -15.09
N GLY A 63 15.72 -1.43 -15.84
CA GLY A 63 16.05 -2.80 -15.38
C GLY A 63 15.01 -3.41 -14.42
N GLY A 64 13.84 -2.79 -14.28
CA GLY A 64 12.74 -3.30 -13.47
C GLY A 64 11.91 -4.35 -14.19
N LYS A 65 11.09 -5.08 -13.42
CA LYS A 65 10.14 -6.07 -13.93
C LYS A 65 8.72 -5.50 -13.92
N PHE A 66 7.96 -5.76 -14.98
CA PHE A 66 6.56 -5.34 -15.06
C PHE A 66 5.65 -6.45 -15.54
N ILE A 67 4.35 -6.28 -15.34
CA ILE A 67 3.30 -7.17 -15.84
C ILE A 67 2.19 -6.30 -16.39
N MET A 68 1.85 -6.53 -17.66
CA MET A 68 0.69 -5.88 -18.29
C MET A 68 -0.60 -6.48 -17.74
N THR A 69 -1.52 -5.60 -17.35
CA THR A 69 -2.82 -5.96 -16.76
C THR A 69 -3.96 -5.27 -17.49
N ASP A 70 -5.18 -5.74 -17.27
CA ASP A 70 -6.36 -5.18 -17.89
C ASP A 70 -6.56 -3.69 -17.50
N ILE A 71 -6.95 -2.88 -18.49
CA ILE A 71 -7.25 -1.45 -18.32
C ILE A 71 -8.51 -1.22 -17.45
N ASN A 72 -9.43 -2.18 -17.44
CA ASN A 72 -10.71 -2.06 -16.75
C ASN A 72 -10.64 -2.18 -15.23
N HIS A 73 -9.47 -2.50 -14.65
CA HIS A 73 -9.34 -2.51 -13.20
C HIS A 73 -9.59 -1.13 -12.60
N THR A 74 -10.56 -1.06 -11.69
CA THR A 74 -10.96 0.18 -11.03
C THR A 74 -10.16 0.47 -9.75
N ASN A 75 -9.43 -0.51 -9.23
CA ASN A 75 -8.64 -0.39 -8.00
C ASN A 75 -7.29 -1.11 -8.12
N GLY A 76 -6.38 -0.84 -7.17
CA GLY A 76 -5.04 -1.41 -7.15
C GLY A 76 -5.02 -2.90 -6.83
N THR A 77 -5.86 -3.37 -5.93
CA THR A 77 -5.83 -4.76 -5.44
C THR A 77 -6.29 -5.76 -6.48
N ASP A 78 -7.32 -5.44 -7.30
CA ASP A 78 -7.74 -6.28 -8.41
C ASP A 78 -6.62 -6.41 -9.46
N ARG A 79 -5.90 -5.31 -9.73
CA ARG A 79 -4.73 -5.29 -10.63
C ARG A 79 -3.59 -6.16 -10.08
N VAL A 80 -3.30 -6.06 -8.78
CA VAL A 80 -2.30 -6.88 -8.10
C VAL A 80 -2.65 -8.36 -8.20
N PHE A 81 -3.92 -8.71 -8.03
CA PHE A 81 -4.38 -10.09 -8.14
C PHE A 81 -4.21 -10.64 -9.55
N GLU A 82 -4.64 -9.92 -10.60
CA GLU A 82 -4.42 -10.33 -11.98
C GLU A 82 -2.93 -10.54 -12.27
N ALA A 83 -2.10 -9.58 -11.89
CA ALA A 83 -0.65 -9.68 -12.07
C ALA A 83 -0.08 -10.93 -11.40
N SER A 84 -0.53 -11.23 -10.18
CA SER A 84 -0.10 -12.44 -9.45
C SER A 84 -0.51 -13.74 -10.16
N GLN A 85 -1.68 -13.77 -10.80
CA GLN A 85 -2.13 -14.92 -11.58
C GLN A 85 -1.29 -15.12 -12.86
N LYS A 86 -0.95 -14.01 -13.56
CA LYS A 86 -0.11 -14.07 -14.77
C LYS A 86 1.31 -14.55 -14.50
N LEU A 87 1.85 -14.27 -13.31
CA LEU A 87 3.16 -14.78 -12.90
C LEU A 87 3.21 -16.30 -12.73
N ASN A 88 2.05 -16.96 -12.58
CA ASN A 88 1.93 -18.43 -12.42
C ASN A 88 2.94 -19.03 -11.41
N LEU A 89 3.19 -18.30 -10.33
CA LEU A 89 4.17 -18.68 -9.31
C LEU A 89 3.57 -19.74 -8.39
N LYS A 90 4.00 -21.00 -8.53
CA LYS A 90 3.44 -22.14 -7.80
C LYS A 90 3.70 -22.10 -6.29
N ASP A 91 4.70 -21.34 -5.84
CA ASP A 91 5.20 -21.35 -4.46
C ASP A 91 5.11 -20.00 -3.75
N ILE A 92 4.19 -19.13 -4.19
CA ILE A 92 3.97 -17.83 -3.52
C ILE A 92 2.86 -17.93 -2.49
N ASP A 93 3.24 -17.71 -1.25
CA ASP A 93 2.31 -17.69 -0.11
C ASP A 93 1.77 -16.29 0.20
N PHE A 94 2.60 -15.26 -0.02
CA PHE A 94 2.29 -13.88 0.33
C PHE A 94 2.55 -12.91 -0.82
N ILE A 95 1.64 -11.95 -0.97
CA ILE A 95 1.73 -10.85 -1.94
C ILE A 95 1.69 -9.53 -1.19
N MET A 96 2.77 -8.75 -1.33
CA MET A 96 2.84 -7.38 -0.84
C MET A 96 2.33 -6.43 -1.93
N ASN A 97 1.30 -5.69 -1.61
CA ASN A 97 0.77 -4.60 -2.43
C ASN A 97 1.32 -3.27 -1.89
N ILE A 98 2.24 -2.63 -2.63
CA ILE A 98 2.76 -1.29 -2.31
C ILE A 98 2.21 -0.32 -3.34
N GLN A 99 1.53 0.74 -2.92
CA GLN A 99 0.98 1.71 -3.86
C GLN A 99 2.10 2.44 -4.62
N GLY A 100 1.90 2.65 -5.94
CA GLY A 100 2.91 3.27 -6.82
C GLY A 100 3.20 4.75 -6.55
N ASP A 101 2.60 5.31 -5.52
CA ASP A 101 2.73 6.69 -5.08
C ASP A 101 3.28 6.86 -3.66
N GLU A 102 3.84 5.80 -3.08
CA GLU A 102 4.42 5.75 -1.73
C GLU A 102 5.98 5.76 -1.74
N PRO A 103 6.66 6.80 -2.26
CA PRO A 103 8.12 6.79 -2.40
C PRO A 103 8.85 6.93 -1.07
N MET A 104 8.16 7.35 0.01
CA MET A 104 8.73 7.53 1.33
C MET A 104 8.74 6.25 2.15
N ILE A 105 8.11 5.16 1.66
CA ILE A 105 8.05 3.90 2.40
C ILE A 105 9.46 3.41 2.76
N ASN A 106 9.64 3.04 4.03
CA ASN A 106 10.94 2.56 4.49
C ASN A 106 11.09 1.05 4.21
N PRO A 107 12.19 0.62 3.57
CA PRO A 107 12.45 -0.80 3.30
C PRO A 107 12.47 -1.69 4.55
N LEU A 108 12.88 -1.16 5.72
CA LEU A 108 12.87 -1.90 6.97
C LEU A 108 11.44 -2.17 7.45
N ASP A 109 10.51 -1.23 7.28
CA ASP A 109 9.11 -1.43 7.63
C ASP A 109 8.43 -2.46 6.72
N ILE A 110 8.74 -2.45 5.41
CA ILE A 110 8.34 -3.51 4.46
C ILE A 110 8.83 -4.89 4.95
N LYS A 111 10.12 -4.97 5.33
CA LYS A 111 10.74 -6.20 5.82
C LYS A 111 10.10 -6.68 7.12
N ASN A 112 9.83 -5.78 8.06
CA ASN A 112 9.21 -6.09 9.34
C ASN A 112 7.77 -6.57 9.18
N LEU A 113 6.98 -5.90 8.33
CA LEU A 113 5.62 -6.33 7.99
C LEU A 113 5.62 -7.76 7.43
N ASN A 114 6.51 -8.06 6.47
CA ASN A 114 6.64 -9.37 5.88
C ASN A 114 7.03 -10.44 6.92
N LYS A 115 8.04 -10.15 7.75
CA LYS A 115 8.53 -11.06 8.79
C LYS A 115 7.44 -11.43 9.79
N LEU A 116 6.83 -10.43 10.43
CA LEU A 116 5.82 -10.64 11.48
C LEU A 116 4.55 -11.30 10.92
N SER A 117 4.16 -10.96 9.70
CA SER A 117 2.99 -11.57 9.06
C SER A 117 3.20 -13.07 8.78
N LYS A 118 4.41 -13.46 8.37
CA LYS A 118 4.76 -14.87 8.17
C LYS A 118 4.82 -15.63 9.49
N GLU A 119 5.53 -15.09 10.48
CA GLU A 119 5.69 -15.70 11.80
C GLU A 119 4.34 -15.97 12.48
N LYS A 120 3.39 -15.05 12.32
CA LYS A 120 2.05 -15.14 12.92
C LYS A 120 0.98 -15.69 11.97
N SER A 121 1.37 -16.06 10.74
CA SER A 121 0.45 -16.58 9.71
C SER A 121 -0.75 -15.68 9.45
N LEU A 122 -0.54 -14.35 9.38
CA LEU A 122 -1.60 -13.37 9.17
C LEU A 122 -2.21 -13.50 7.77
N ASN A 123 -3.50 -13.25 7.65
CA ASN A 123 -4.21 -13.31 6.37
C ASN A 123 -4.09 -11.99 5.59
N ILE A 124 -4.30 -10.86 6.26
CA ILE A 124 -4.16 -9.51 5.72
C ILE A 124 -3.46 -8.69 6.81
N SER A 125 -2.41 -7.99 6.45
CA SER A 125 -1.73 -7.09 7.37
C SER A 125 -1.36 -5.78 6.69
N THR A 126 -1.24 -4.72 7.46
CA THR A 126 -0.93 -3.37 7.01
C THR A 126 -0.09 -2.62 8.03
N LEU A 127 0.40 -1.44 7.64
CA LEU A 127 1.17 -0.56 8.51
C LEU A 127 0.36 0.66 8.93
N ALA A 128 0.67 1.14 10.12
CA ALA A 128 0.19 2.42 10.61
C ALA A 128 1.28 3.16 11.39
N TYR A 129 1.12 4.46 11.54
CA TYR A 129 2.07 5.34 12.24
C TYR A 129 1.33 6.20 13.27
N ASN A 130 2.02 6.65 14.30
CA ASN A 130 1.43 7.56 15.28
C ASN A 130 1.01 8.87 14.61
N ILE A 131 -0.16 9.38 14.95
CA ILE A 131 -0.58 10.72 14.53
C ILE A 131 0.18 11.71 15.41
N GLU A 132 0.96 12.59 14.80
CA GLU A 132 1.81 13.53 15.51
C GLU A 132 1.16 14.91 15.70
N LYS A 133 0.22 15.26 14.80
CA LYS A 133 -0.43 16.58 14.80
C LYS A 133 -1.94 16.43 14.91
N ASN A 134 -2.55 17.24 15.76
CA ASN A 134 -4.00 17.21 15.95
C ASN A 134 -4.79 17.56 14.67
N GLU A 135 -4.25 18.43 13.81
CA GLU A 135 -4.85 18.77 12.51
C GLU A 135 -4.96 17.56 11.55
N ASP A 136 -4.16 16.52 11.75
CA ASP A 136 -4.19 15.33 10.91
C ASP A 136 -5.44 14.45 11.13
N TYR A 137 -6.12 14.59 12.27
CA TYR A 137 -7.38 13.88 12.52
C TYR A 137 -8.51 14.32 11.57
N ASP A 138 -8.56 15.59 11.21
CA ASP A 138 -9.56 16.16 10.30
C ASP A 138 -9.12 16.19 8.84
N ASN A 139 -7.85 15.86 8.54
CA ASN A 139 -7.32 15.87 7.19
C ASN A 139 -7.83 14.67 6.39
N GLU A 140 -8.73 14.88 5.43
CA GLU A 140 -9.32 13.81 4.58
C GLU A 140 -8.30 13.04 3.73
N ASN A 141 -7.11 13.61 3.46
CA ASN A 141 -6.06 12.93 2.69
C ASN A 141 -5.31 11.89 3.52
N ILE A 142 -5.34 12.01 4.83
CA ILE A 142 -4.75 11.06 5.78
C ILE A 142 -5.83 10.07 6.22
N VAL A 143 -5.70 8.81 5.82
CA VAL A 143 -6.59 7.75 6.30
C VAL A 143 -6.19 7.37 7.72
N LYS A 144 -7.16 7.27 8.61
CA LYS A 144 -6.96 6.81 9.99
C LYS A 144 -7.43 5.37 10.12
N VAL A 145 -6.71 4.59 10.91
CA VAL A 145 -7.12 3.26 11.36
C VAL A 145 -7.36 3.28 12.85
N ILE A 146 -8.47 2.70 13.26
CA ILE A 146 -8.80 2.42 14.66
C ILE A 146 -8.43 0.98 14.94
N THR A 147 -7.65 0.73 15.98
CA THR A 147 -7.25 -0.62 16.35
C THR A 147 -7.87 -1.04 17.68
N LYS A 148 -8.07 -2.35 17.84
CA LYS A 148 -8.66 -2.95 19.03
C LYS A 148 -7.84 -2.69 20.30
N ASN A 149 -6.52 -2.73 20.16
CA ASN A 149 -5.60 -2.48 21.26
C ASN A 149 -4.52 -1.50 20.78
N LYS A 150 -3.84 -0.84 21.70
CA LYS A 150 -2.68 -0.03 21.39
C LYS A 150 -1.62 -0.86 20.67
N ILE A 151 -1.04 -0.31 19.59
CA ILE A 151 0.09 -0.91 18.90
C ILE A 151 1.40 -0.29 19.38
N SER A 152 2.42 -1.11 19.52
CA SER A 152 3.78 -0.73 19.91
C SER A 152 4.78 -1.57 19.09
N ASP A 153 6.06 -1.35 19.27
CA ASP A 153 7.11 -2.08 18.56
C ASP A 153 6.90 -3.60 18.66
N ASN A 154 6.90 -4.25 17.50
CA ASN A 154 6.68 -5.70 17.35
C ASN A 154 5.33 -6.23 17.85
N SER A 155 4.38 -5.35 18.22
CA SER A 155 3.01 -5.75 18.54
C SER A 155 2.11 -5.67 17.30
N ILE A 156 1.00 -6.39 17.37
CA ILE A 156 -0.02 -6.42 16.31
C ILE A 156 -1.37 -6.21 16.96
N SER A 157 -2.21 -5.40 16.34
CA SER A 157 -3.60 -5.25 16.76
C SER A 157 -4.54 -5.36 15.55
N GLU A 158 -5.73 -5.86 15.79
CA GLU A 158 -6.78 -5.92 14.78
C GLU A 158 -7.32 -4.53 14.45
N ALA A 159 -7.46 -4.21 13.17
CA ALA A 159 -8.18 -3.02 12.72
C ALA A 159 -9.68 -3.20 12.99
N LEU A 160 -10.27 -2.25 13.70
CA LEU A 160 -11.71 -2.19 13.90
C LEU A 160 -12.41 -1.45 12.78
N ASN A 161 -11.81 -0.35 12.32
CA ASN A 161 -12.36 0.46 11.22
C ASN A 161 -11.31 1.39 10.62
N PHE A 162 -11.67 1.99 9.46
CA PHE A 162 -10.87 3.01 8.78
C PHE A 162 -11.73 4.22 8.44
N HIS A 163 -11.18 5.43 8.61
CA HIS A 163 -11.88 6.69 8.36
C HIS A 163 -10.97 7.72 7.69
N ARG A 164 -11.57 8.62 6.91
CA ARG A 164 -10.86 9.81 6.40
C ARG A 164 -10.86 10.95 7.41
N VAL A 165 -11.96 11.14 8.09
CA VAL A 165 -12.12 12.17 9.14
C VAL A 165 -12.60 11.49 10.42
N ILE A 166 -12.00 11.84 11.54
CA ILE A 166 -12.34 11.30 12.84
C ILE A 166 -12.08 12.38 13.90
N LYS A 167 -12.94 12.46 14.92
CA LYS A 167 -12.69 13.32 16.08
C LYS A 167 -11.64 12.65 16.97
N GLU A 168 -10.65 13.41 17.42
CA GLU A 168 -9.53 12.93 18.25
C GLU A 168 -10.00 12.09 19.43
N ASP A 169 -10.97 12.57 20.19
CA ASP A 169 -11.46 11.92 21.42
C ASP A 169 -12.48 10.80 21.19
N SER A 170 -12.71 10.40 19.92
CA SER A 170 -13.74 9.41 19.61
C SER A 170 -13.33 7.98 19.93
N TYR A 171 -12.02 7.69 19.97
CA TYR A 171 -11.46 6.34 20.16
C TYR A 171 -10.07 6.41 20.80
N ASP A 172 -9.70 5.37 21.54
CA ASP A 172 -8.43 5.30 22.29
C ASP A 172 -7.20 5.00 21.43
N ASN A 173 -7.37 4.30 20.31
CA ASN A 173 -6.26 3.73 19.52
C ASN A 173 -6.41 4.10 18.06
N ILE A 174 -6.08 5.35 17.73
CA ILE A 174 -6.15 5.91 16.38
C ILE A 174 -4.74 6.10 15.84
N TYR A 175 -4.51 5.68 14.60
CA TYR A 175 -3.22 5.80 13.91
C TYR A 175 -3.42 6.26 12.48
N GLN A 176 -2.42 6.91 11.89
CA GLN A 176 -2.35 7.17 10.46
C GLN A 176 -2.08 5.84 9.74
N HIS A 177 -2.92 5.49 8.78
CA HIS A 177 -2.77 4.28 7.99
C HIS A 177 -1.90 4.53 6.75
N PHE A 178 -1.01 3.57 6.43
CA PHE A 178 -0.24 3.56 5.20
C PHE A 178 -0.85 2.61 4.17
N GLY A 179 -0.86 3.01 2.89
CA GLY A 179 -1.45 2.28 1.78
C GLY A 179 -0.70 1.02 1.34
N ILE A 180 -0.05 0.32 2.27
CA ILE A 180 0.68 -0.92 2.04
C ILE A 180 -0.03 -2.10 2.68
N TYR A 181 -0.15 -3.21 1.95
CA TYR A 181 -0.78 -4.43 2.45
C TYR A 181 0.02 -5.66 2.11
N LEU A 182 0.15 -6.56 3.06
CA LEU A 182 0.60 -7.93 2.81
C LEU A 182 -0.60 -8.87 2.92
N PHE A 183 -0.87 -9.57 1.84
CA PHE A 183 -1.93 -10.58 1.78
C PHE A 183 -1.33 -11.98 1.72
N LYS A 184 -1.88 -12.90 2.52
CA LYS A 184 -1.77 -14.32 2.17
C LYS A 184 -2.50 -14.53 0.84
N TYR A 185 -1.93 -15.29 -0.10
CA TYR A 185 -2.52 -15.45 -1.44
C TYR A 185 -3.99 -15.88 -1.41
N SER A 186 -4.34 -16.82 -0.52
CA SER A 186 -5.72 -17.26 -0.35
C SER A 186 -6.66 -16.15 0.15
N ALA A 187 -6.16 -15.24 0.99
CA ALA A 187 -6.93 -14.10 1.47
C ALA A 187 -7.11 -13.04 0.38
N LEU A 188 -6.07 -12.78 -0.44
CA LEU A 188 -6.18 -11.90 -1.60
C LEU A 188 -7.23 -12.43 -2.58
N LYS A 189 -7.17 -13.72 -2.92
CA LYS A 189 -8.16 -14.37 -3.79
C LYS A 189 -9.58 -14.25 -3.23
N LYS A 190 -9.77 -14.41 -1.91
CA LYS A 190 -11.07 -14.22 -1.25
C LYS A 190 -11.52 -12.76 -1.38
N PHE A 191 -10.64 -11.80 -1.08
CA PHE A 191 -10.93 -10.37 -1.06
C PHE A 191 -11.43 -9.86 -2.42
N VAL A 192 -10.73 -10.18 -3.52
CA VAL A 192 -11.09 -9.68 -4.85
C VAL A 192 -12.40 -10.27 -5.39
N ASN A 193 -12.84 -11.42 -4.87
CA ASN A 193 -14.13 -12.03 -5.22
C ASN A 193 -15.31 -11.46 -4.39
N LEU A 194 -15.05 -10.60 -3.41
CA LEU A 194 -16.11 -9.92 -2.67
C LEU A 194 -16.71 -8.77 -3.49
N LYS A 195 -18.01 -8.58 -3.36
CA LYS A 195 -18.66 -7.38 -3.88
C LYS A 195 -18.22 -6.15 -3.08
N LYS A 196 -18.09 -5.01 -3.76
CA LYS A 196 -17.83 -3.73 -3.09
C LYS A 196 -18.88 -3.49 -2.01
N SER A 197 -18.41 -3.15 -0.82
CA SER A 197 -19.31 -2.88 0.31
C SER A 197 -19.86 -1.44 0.27
N LYS A 198 -20.93 -1.19 1.03
CA LYS A 198 -21.51 0.15 1.12
C LYS A 198 -20.55 1.15 1.73
N ASN A 199 -19.81 0.75 2.77
CA ASN A 199 -18.84 1.62 3.43
C ASN A 199 -17.62 1.89 2.53
N GLU A 200 -17.10 0.87 1.81
CA GLU A 200 -16.06 1.06 0.80
C GLU A 200 -16.43 2.14 -0.23
N ILE A 201 -17.65 2.08 -0.76
CA ILE A 201 -18.13 3.04 -1.78
C ILE A 201 -18.28 4.45 -1.17
N LYS A 202 -18.89 4.54 0.03
CA LYS A 202 -19.14 5.79 0.72
C LYS A 202 -17.85 6.51 1.09
N GLU A 203 -16.92 5.81 1.74
CA GLU A 203 -15.67 6.38 2.26
C GLU A 203 -14.54 6.39 1.21
N ARG A 204 -14.73 5.68 0.08
CA ARG A 204 -13.70 5.46 -0.95
C ARG A 204 -12.43 4.84 -0.36
N LEU A 205 -12.62 3.85 0.52
CA LEU A 205 -11.58 3.10 1.20
C LEU A 205 -11.76 1.62 0.93
N GLU A 206 -10.89 1.06 0.07
CA GLU A 206 -11.01 -0.31 -0.42
C GLU A 206 -10.97 -1.36 0.71
N GLN A 207 -10.17 -1.13 1.74
CA GLN A 207 -9.99 -2.04 2.86
C GLN A 207 -11.27 -2.23 3.70
N LEU A 208 -12.23 -1.32 3.63
CA LEU A 208 -13.53 -1.48 4.30
C LEU A 208 -14.31 -2.67 3.74
N ARG A 209 -14.06 -3.10 2.49
CA ARG A 209 -14.58 -4.34 1.95
C ARG A 209 -14.23 -5.54 2.81
N ALA A 210 -12.98 -5.61 3.31
CA ALA A 210 -12.55 -6.68 4.19
C ALA A 210 -13.30 -6.62 5.54
N ILE A 211 -13.32 -5.45 6.17
CA ILE A 211 -13.98 -5.24 7.47
C ILE A 211 -15.47 -5.61 7.39
N ASP A 212 -16.19 -5.08 6.39
CA ASP A 212 -17.62 -5.33 6.20
C ASP A 212 -17.97 -6.80 5.88
N ASN A 213 -16.97 -7.60 5.45
CA ASN A 213 -17.13 -9.03 5.19
C ASN A 213 -16.41 -9.91 6.23
N ASN A 214 -16.16 -9.39 7.42
CA ASN A 214 -15.52 -10.10 8.56
C ASN A 214 -14.16 -10.73 8.17
N MET A 215 -13.41 -10.10 7.30
CA MET A 215 -12.01 -10.43 7.06
C MET A 215 -11.14 -9.58 7.99
N LYS A 216 -10.40 -10.23 8.85
CA LYS A 216 -9.52 -9.58 9.80
C LYS A 216 -8.36 -8.91 9.06
N ILE A 217 -8.07 -7.64 9.41
CA ILE A 217 -6.86 -6.92 9.01
C ILE A 217 -6.04 -6.68 10.28
N ASP A 218 -4.80 -7.13 10.27
CA ASP A 218 -3.86 -6.93 11.35
C ASP A 218 -2.97 -5.71 11.07
N VAL A 219 -2.82 -4.83 12.05
CA VAL A 219 -2.09 -3.57 11.94
C VAL A 219 -0.80 -3.64 12.76
N LEU A 220 0.31 -3.26 12.13
CA LEU A 220 1.62 -3.15 12.76
C LEU A 220 2.04 -1.69 12.79
N LEU A 221 2.80 -1.30 13.83
CA LEU A 221 3.40 0.03 13.91
C LEU A 221 4.60 0.11 12.97
N ALA A 222 4.60 1.13 12.10
CA ALA A 222 5.76 1.50 11.31
C ALA A 222 6.74 2.30 12.18
N ASN A 223 8.04 2.10 11.96
CA ASN A 223 9.09 2.84 12.68
C ASN A 223 9.42 4.18 12.02
N TYR A 224 9.03 4.33 10.75
CA TYR A 224 9.34 5.52 9.95
C TYR A 224 8.06 6.10 9.36
N PHE A 225 7.99 7.42 9.34
CA PHE A 225 6.91 8.13 8.67
C PHE A 225 6.93 7.85 7.17
N SER A 226 5.74 7.65 6.58
CA SER A 226 5.53 7.57 5.14
C SER A 226 4.28 8.35 4.76
N SER A 227 4.29 8.93 3.58
CA SER A 227 3.10 9.54 2.97
C SER A 227 3.13 9.34 1.46
N GLY A 228 1.95 9.12 0.90
CA GLY A 228 1.79 9.08 -0.55
C GLY A 228 1.88 10.48 -1.18
N ILE A 229 2.26 10.53 -2.44
CA ILE A 229 2.24 11.77 -3.25
C ILE A 229 0.94 11.80 -4.04
N ASP A 230 0.00 12.67 -3.64
CA ASP A 230 -1.29 12.83 -4.30
C ASP A 230 -1.50 14.21 -4.92
N THR A 231 -0.81 15.21 -4.39
CA THR A 231 -0.93 16.62 -4.79
C THR A 231 0.44 17.21 -5.18
N LYS A 232 0.42 18.40 -5.79
CA LYS A 232 1.66 19.15 -6.05
C LYS A 232 2.41 19.50 -4.76
N LYS A 233 1.67 19.79 -3.68
CA LYS A 233 2.26 20.09 -2.37
C LYS A 233 3.03 18.89 -1.83
N ASP A 234 2.45 17.69 -1.88
CA ASP A 234 3.12 16.46 -1.42
C ASP A 234 4.40 16.21 -2.24
N LEU A 235 4.35 16.48 -3.55
CA LEU A 235 5.49 16.35 -4.44
C LEU A 235 6.62 17.33 -4.05
N GLU A 236 6.29 18.59 -3.78
CA GLU A 236 7.26 19.61 -3.36
C GLU A 236 7.87 19.26 -2.00
N GLU A 237 7.07 18.76 -1.06
CA GLU A 237 7.54 18.29 0.25
C GLU A 237 8.53 17.12 0.10
N TYR A 238 8.20 16.16 -0.77
CA TYR A 238 9.10 15.03 -1.04
C TYR A 238 10.42 15.46 -1.69
N ILE A 239 10.38 16.37 -2.68
CA ILE A 239 11.59 16.94 -3.31
C ILE A 239 12.47 17.63 -2.25
N ASN A 240 11.87 18.41 -1.36
CA ASN A 240 12.59 19.10 -0.29
C ASN A 240 13.24 18.13 0.72
N LEU A 241 12.62 16.98 0.96
CA LEU A 241 13.20 15.92 1.81
C LEU A 241 14.43 15.27 1.17
N LEU A 242 14.41 15.04 -0.15
CA LEU A 242 15.54 14.43 -0.87
C LEU A 242 16.74 15.35 -1.00
N ASN A 243 16.57 16.65 -0.83
CA ASN A 243 17.63 17.67 -0.97
C ASN A 243 18.26 18.06 0.39
N LYS A 244 17.81 17.46 1.50
CA LYS A 244 18.41 17.60 2.85
C LYS A 244 19.44 16.52 3.13
#